data_ddd41cf8e2021d5d9ab02c162f7a7b7f
#
_entry.id   ddd41cf8e2021d5d9ab02c162f7a7b7f
#
_cell.length_a   1.000
_cell.length_b   1.000
_cell.length_c   1.000
_cell.angle_alpha   90.00
_cell.angle_beta   90.00
_cell.angle_gamma   90.00
#
_symmetry.space_group_name_H-M   'P 1'
#
loop_
_entity.id
_entity.type
_entity.pdbx_description
1 polymer ?
#
loop_
_entity_poly.entity_id
_entity_poly.type
_entity_poly.pdbx_seq_one_letter_code
_entity_poly.pdbx_strand_id
1 'polypeptide(L)'
;RSDAVALDLKRQELGLDRPLAVQLLWYLNDLSPLSLHSDHPRCREKYQYTRLFTLGKWCVVIKPPYLRRSFQTGRRVSDMLGRAIPKTLLLATAAIVLAMLLGIPLGIFAALRRDSWLDHLAVTLSTFGYSIPSYVSAILLALIFGYYLHEWTGLEVRGSLTGLATSGPRFGEEVIIWKNLLLPAVALGVRPVAIITQLTRSAMMDVLSQDYIRTARAKGLSRRHMVWKHALPNALNPVITAISGWFAALLAGAFFVENVFSFQGLGSLTVNALLNFDIPVVLGAVLFTAAVFVGVNILADVLYAVVNRKVKK
;
A
#
# COMPACT_ATOMS: atom_id res chain seq x y z
N ARG A 1 5.02 3.22 45.44
CA ARG A 1 4.02 4.30 45.59
C ARG A 1 4.25 5.47 44.64
N SER A 2 5.50 5.86 44.34
CA SER A 2 5.86 6.91 43.37
C SER A 2 5.42 6.59 41.95
N ASP A 3 5.54 5.32 41.54
CA ASP A 3 5.22 4.89 40.17
C ASP A 3 3.70 4.88 39.88
N ALA A 4 2.88 4.55 40.90
CA ALA A 4 1.42 4.59 40.77
C ALA A 4 0.90 6.03 40.60
N VAL A 5 1.45 6.97 41.37
CA VAL A 5 1.08 8.42 41.27
C VAL A 5 1.54 8.95 39.89
N ALA A 6 2.74 8.61 39.44
CA ALA A 6 3.23 9.00 38.11
C ALA A 6 2.37 8.43 36.98
N LEU A 7 1.91 7.19 37.11
CA LEU A 7 1.02 6.54 36.15
C LEU A 7 -0.36 7.24 36.10
N ASP A 8 -0.94 7.59 37.24
CA ASP A 8 -2.23 8.26 37.30
C ASP A 8 -2.16 9.71 36.77
N LEU A 9 -1.10 10.44 37.07
CA LEU A 9 -0.85 11.75 36.46
C LEU A 9 -0.73 11.63 34.92
N LYS A 10 -0.03 10.61 34.44
CA LYS A 10 0.09 10.37 32.99
C LYS A 10 -1.24 10.00 32.35
N ARG A 11 -2.07 9.20 33.00
CA ARG A 11 -3.43 8.87 32.55
C ARG A 11 -4.31 10.12 32.45
N GLN A 12 -4.26 11.00 33.46
CA GLN A 12 -5.00 12.26 33.45
C GLN A 12 -4.48 13.20 32.34
N GLU A 13 -3.17 13.34 32.16
CA GLU A 13 -2.56 14.15 31.10
C GLU A 13 -3.01 13.68 29.70
N LEU A 14 -3.13 12.39 29.50
CA LEU A 14 -3.57 11.77 28.24
C LEU A 14 -5.10 11.72 28.10
N GLY A 15 -5.85 12.05 29.16
CA GLY A 15 -7.32 12.00 29.19
C GLY A 15 -7.88 10.59 29.18
N LEU A 16 -7.09 9.59 29.57
CA LEU A 16 -7.48 8.17 29.62
C LEU A 16 -8.38 7.85 30.83
N ASP A 17 -8.52 8.78 31.76
CA ASP A 17 -9.45 8.77 32.89
C ASP A 17 -10.90 9.07 32.50
N ARG A 18 -11.13 9.60 31.28
CA ARG A 18 -12.44 10.03 30.79
C ARG A 18 -13.21 8.88 30.14
N PRO A 19 -14.56 8.96 30.09
CA PRO A 19 -15.38 8.00 29.34
C PRO A 19 -14.93 7.90 27.87
N LEU A 20 -15.02 6.70 27.27
CA LEU A 20 -14.57 6.44 25.90
C LEU A 20 -15.17 7.41 24.87
N ALA A 21 -16.46 7.78 25.03
CA ALA A 21 -17.11 8.75 24.17
C ALA A 21 -16.42 10.12 24.18
N VAL A 22 -15.98 10.57 25.35
CA VAL A 22 -15.26 11.87 25.51
C VAL A 22 -13.86 11.76 24.89
N GLN A 23 -13.18 10.63 25.10
CA GLN A 23 -11.87 10.37 24.48
C GLN A 23 -11.97 10.39 22.95
N LEU A 24 -13.03 9.79 22.39
CA LEU A 24 -13.30 9.79 20.95
C LEU A 24 -13.56 11.21 20.43
N LEU A 25 -14.41 11.99 21.11
CA LEU A 25 -14.70 13.38 20.71
C LEU A 25 -13.43 14.24 20.72
N TRP A 26 -12.58 14.09 21.73
CA TRP A 26 -11.30 14.80 21.77
C TRP A 26 -10.37 14.38 20.64
N TYR A 27 -10.32 13.08 20.34
CA TYR A 27 -9.52 12.57 19.25
C TYR A 27 -10.01 13.09 17.89
N LEU A 28 -11.33 13.12 17.67
CA LEU A 28 -11.93 13.70 16.46
C LEU A 28 -11.65 15.20 16.35
N ASN A 29 -11.69 15.94 17.47
CA ASN A 29 -11.31 17.35 17.51
C ASN A 29 -9.80 17.53 17.22
N ASP A 30 -8.94 16.64 17.72
CA ASP A 30 -7.51 16.64 17.41
C ASP A 30 -7.26 16.42 15.91
N LEU A 31 -8.02 15.52 15.27
CA LEU A 31 -7.94 15.19 13.85
C LEU A 31 -8.53 16.25 12.94
N SER A 32 -9.58 16.94 13.40
CA SER A 32 -10.29 17.91 12.55
C SER A 32 -9.41 19.10 12.18
N PRO A 33 -9.38 19.48 10.88
CA PRO A 33 -8.73 20.71 10.45
C PRO A 33 -9.37 21.96 11.05
N LEU A 34 -10.71 21.93 11.27
CA LEU A 34 -11.47 22.93 12.00
C LEU A 34 -11.73 22.36 13.38
N SER A 35 -11.22 23.02 14.43
CA SER A 35 -11.30 22.49 15.79
C SER A 35 -11.46 23.57 16.83
N LEU A 36 -12.01 23.15 17.99
CA LEU A 36 -12.23 24.02 19.15
C LEU A 36 -11.12 23.78 20.17
N HIS A 37 -10.37 24.81 20.51
CA HIS A 37 -9.34 24.75 21.54
C HIS A 37 -9.49 25.87 22.55
N SER A 38 -9.03 25.62 23.78
CA SER A 38 -8.89 26.68 24.78
C SER A 38 -7.79 27.65 24.34
N ASP A 39 -8.02 28.96 24.54
CA ASP A 39 -7.03 30.00 24.19
C ASP A 39 -5.90 30.04 25.23
N HIS A 40 -5.15 28.97 25.34
CA HIS A 40 -4.02 28.84 26.25
C HIS A 40 -2.70 28.74 25.45
N PRO A 41 -1.60 29.40 25.86
CA PRO A 41 -0.31 29.36 25.16
C PRO A 41 0.19 27.95 24.84
N ARG A 42 0.02 27.00 25.77
CA ARG A 42 0.38 25.58 25.56
C ARG A 42 -0.37 24.93 24.39
N CYS A 43 -1.64 25.30 24.16
CA CYS A 43 -2.42 24.78 23.03
C CYS A 43 -1.86 25.30 21.70
N ARG A 44 -1.44 26.57 21.66
CA ARG A 44 -0.86 27.17 20.45
C ARG A 44 0.47 26.53 20.06
N GLU A 45 1.32 26.25 21.02
CA GLU A 45 2.60 25.57 20.81
C GLU A 45 2.39 24.10 20.39
N LYS A 46 1.42 23.41 21.00
CA LYS A 46 1.11 22.01 20.72
C LYS A 46 0.56 21.80 19.31
N TYR A 47 -0.38 22.64 18.87
CA TYR A 47 -1.17 22.41 17.66
C TYR A 47 -0.74 23.25 16.46
N GLN A 48 0.09 24.29 16.63
CA GLN A 48 0.56 25.18 15.56
C GLN A 48 -0.59 25.68 14.66
N TYR A 49 -1.64 26.24 15.28
CA TYR A 49 -2.86 26.63 14.60
C TYR A 49 -2.91 28.12 14.21
N THR A 50 -3.72 28.41 13.20
CA THR A 50 -4.18 29.76 12.87
C THR A 50 -5.56 29.98 13.46
N ARG A 51 -5.72 31.04 14.25
CA ARG A 51 -7.00 31.41 14.86
C ARG A 51 -7.93 32.03 13.81
N LEU A 52 -9.18 31.58 13.77
CA LEU A 52 -10.24 32.19 12.96
C LEU A 52 -11.01 33.22 13.79
N PHE A 53 -11.63 32.80 14.87
CA PHE A 53 -12.38 33.68 15.80
C PHE A 53 -12.40 33.07 17.19
N THR A 54 -12.73 33.93 18.20
CA THR A 54 -12.77 33.57 19.62
C THR A 54 -14.18 33.58 20.10
N LEU A 55 -14.62 32.54 20.82
CA LEU A 55 -15.90 32.39 21.49
C LEU A 55 -15.66 32.26 23.00
N GLY A 56 -15.56 33.36 23.70
CA GLY A 56 -15.29 33.39 25.15
C GLY A 56 -13.93 32.75 25.47
N LYS A 57 -13.93 31.61 26.21
CA LYS A 57 -12.72 30.87 26.58
C LYS A 57 -12.26 29.88 25.50
N TRP A 58 -13.01 29.74 24.40
CA TRP A 58 -12.71 28.82 23.30
C TRP A 58 -12.38 29.59 22.03
N CYS A 59 -11.48 29.09 21.24
CA CYS A 59 -11.20 29.62 19.94
C CYS A 59 -11.43 28.54 18.87
N VAL A 60 -12.05 28.94 17.76
CA VAL A 60 -12.14 28.16 16.55
C VAL A 60 -10.85 28.37 15.75
N VAL A 61 -10.19 27.29 15.41
CA VAL A 61 -8.87 27.33 14.79
C VAL A 61 -8.82 26.44 13.55
N ILE A 62 -7.99 26.84 12.60
CA ILE A 62 -7.54 25.97 11.50
C ILE A 62 -6.14 25.45 11.85
N LYS A 63 -5.98 24.14 11.78
CA LYS A 63 -4.72 23.46 12.03
C LYS A 63 -4.58 22.23 11.14
N PRO A 64 -3.34 21.75 10.89
CA PRO A 64 -3.16 20.41 10.33
C PRO A 64 -3.71 19.34 11.30
N PRO A 65 -4.20 18.19 10.77
CA PRO A 65 -4.62 17.06 11.59
C PRO A 65 -3.54 16.66 12.58
N TYR A 66 -3.87 16.64 13.88
CA TYR A 66 -2.92 16.32 14.94
C TYR A 66 -3.08 14.85 15.34
N LEU A 67 -2.15 14.01 14.90
CA LEU A 67 -2.13 12.56 15.13
C LEU A 67 -1.52 12.16 16.48
N ARG A 68 -1.33 13.14 17.39
CA ARG A 68 -0.70 12.95 18.70
C ARG A 68 0.79 12.57 18.61
N ARG A 69 1.33 12.14 19.74
CA ARG A 69 2.71 11.67 19.88
C ARG A 69 2.73 10.20 20.28
N SER A 70 3.74 9.49 19.81
CA SER A 70 4.03 8.11 20.23
C SER A 70 4.21 8.04 21.75
N PHE A 71 3.58 7.06 22.37
CA PHE A 71 3.74 6.81 23.81
C PHE A 71 5.11 6.25 24.14
N GLN A 72 5.73 5.54 23.21
CA GLN A 72 7.04 4.88 23.40
C GLN A 72 8.21 5.83 23.12
N THR A 73 8.14 6.60 22.05
CA THR A 73 9.27 7.42 21.59
C THR A 73 9.11 8.91 21.83
N GLY A 74 7.91 9.39 22.19
CA GLY A 74 7.58 10.81 22.32
C GLY A 74 7.57 11.61 21.00
N ARG A 75 7.94 10.98 19.87
CA ARG A 75 7.97 11.62 18.54
C ARG A 75 6.55 11.88 18.02
N ARG A 76 6.40 12.87 17.14
CA ARG A 76 5.12 13.12 16.47
C ARG A 76 4.80 11.94 15.54
N VAL A 77 3.56 11.44 15.61
CA VAL A 77 3.10 10.35 14.76
C VAL A 77 3.14 10.75 13.29
N SER A 78 2.81 12.01 12.96
CA SER A 78 2.94 12.55 11.60
C SER A 78 4.33 12.38 11.00
N ASP A 79 5.38 12.62 11.80
CA ASP A 79 6.77 12.53 11.33
C ASP A 79 7.19 11.06 11.12
N MET A 80 6.71 10.17 11.99
CA MET A 80 6.94 8.74 11.86
C MET A 80 6.27 8.17 10.60
N LEU A 81 5.01 8.54 10.38
CA LEU A 81 4.25 8.17 9.18
C LEU A 81 4.89 8.77 7.92
N GLY A 82 5.26 10.05 7.94
CA GLY A 82 5.90 10.73 6.80
C GLY A 82 7.18 10.05 6.32
N ARG A 83 7.92 9.37 7.20
CA ARG A 83 9.12 8.59 6.84
C ARG A 83 8.80 7.16 6.35
N ALA A 84 7.74 6.57 6.86
CA ALA A 84 7.35 5.19 6.54
C ALA A 84 6.54 5.09 5.24
N ILE A 85 5.63 6.03 5.02
CA ILE A 85 4.69 6.05 3.89
C ILE A 85 5.39 5.96 2.52
N PRO A 86 6.41 6.78 2.20
CA PRO A 86 7.06 6.71 0.89
C PRO A 86 7.67 5.35 0.59
N LYS A 87 8.18 4.65 1.61
CA LYS A 87 8.77 3.33 1.46
C LYS A 87 7.71 2.28 1.10
N THR A 88 6.57 2.28 1.80
CA THR A 88 5.45 1.37 1.49
C THR A 88 4.82 1.68 0.12
N LEU A 89 4.67 2.97 -0.22
CA LEU A 89 4.18 3.37 -1.55
C LEU A 89 5.11 2.87 -2.66
N LEU A 90 6.41 3.00 -2.50
CA LEU A 90 7.38 2.50 -3.46
C LEU A 90 7.32 0.96 -3.57
N LEU A 91 7.22 0.26 -2.43
CA LEU A 91 7.09 -1.20 -2.40
C LEU A 91 5.81 -1.66 -3.10
N ALA A 92 4.66 -1.06 -2.79
CA ALA A 92 3.38 -1.39 -3.42
C ALA A 92 3.40 -1.08 -4.93
N THR A 93 4.00 0.05 -5.32
CA THR A 93 4.16 0.42 -6.73
C THR A 93 5.06 -0.59 -7.46
N ALA A 94 6.19 -0.97 -6.88
CA ALA A 94 7.08 -1.97 -7.46
C ALA A 94 6.38 -3.33 -7.62
N ALA A 95 5.62 -3.77 -6.61
CA ALA A 95 4.88 -5.01 -6.64
C ALA A 95 3.79 -5.02 -7.72
N ILE A 96 3.01 -3.93 -7.87
CA ILE A 96 1.95 -3.85 -8.88
C ILE A 96 2.51 -3.71 -10.30
N VAL A 97 3.60 -2.96 -10.48
CA VAL A 97 4.30 -2.87 -11.78
C VAL A 97 4.83 -4.23 -12.20
N LEU A 98 5.46 -4.96 -11.29
CA LEU A 98 5.92 -6.34 -11.53
C LEU A 98 4.73 -7.25 -11.88
N ALA A 99 3.62 -7.11 -11.17
CA ALA A 99 2.42 -7.88 -11.43
C ALA A 99 1.81 -7.59 -12.81
N MET A 100 1.83 -6.34 -13.26
CA MET A 100 1.41 -5.98 -14.62
C MET A 100 2.37 -6.50 -15.68
N LEU A 101 3.67 -6.34 -15.47
CA LEU A 101 4.71 -6.77 -16.42
C LEU A 101 4.73 -8.28 -16.64
N LEU A 102 4.38 -9.07 -15.63
CA LEU A 102 4.31 -10.53 -15.73
C LEU A 102 2.89 -11.02 -16.03
N GLY A 103 1.90 -10.52 -15.31
CA GLY A 103 0.53 -11.03 -15.36
C GLY A 103 -0.18 -10.76 -16.70
N ILE A 104 -0.03 -9.54 -17.25
CA ILE A 104 -0.68 -9.21 -18.53
C ILE A 104 -0.12 -10.05 -19.68
N PRO A 105 1.21 -10.14 -19.91
CA PRO A 105 1.74 -11.00 -20.98
C PRO A 105 1.40 -12.48 -20.79
N LEU A 106 1.48 -13.00 -19.56
CA LEU A 106 1.11 -14.39 -19.27
C LEU A 106 -0.37 -14.66 -19.58
N GLY A 107 -1.28 -13.75 -19.19
CA GLY A 107 -2.71 -13.85 -19.50
C GLY A 107 -3.00 -13.80 -20.99
N ILE A 108 -2.36 -12.90 -21.74
CA ILE A 108 -2.47 -12.83 -23.20
C ILE A 108 -1.99 -14.14 -23.83
N PHE A 109 -0.83 -14.62 -23.41
CA PHE A 109 -0.23 -15.85 -23.94
C PHE A 109 -1.13 -17.07 -23.68
N ALA A 110 -1.66 -17.21 -22.48
CA ALA A 110 -2.60 -18.25 -22.11
C ALA A 110 -3.88 -18.20 -22.97
N ALA A 111 -4.48 -17.00 -23.14
CA ALA A 111 -5.67 -16.83 -23.97
C ALA A 111 -5.44 -17.16 -25.45
N LEU A 112 -4.27 -16.83 -26.01
CA LEU A 112 -3.92 -17.13 -27.41
C LEU A 112 -3.63 -18.61 -27.66
N ARG A 113 -3.29 -19.36 -26.61
CA ARG A 113 -3.06 -20.81 -26.63
C ARG A 113 -4.09 -21.58 -25.82
N ARG A 114 -5.32 -21.12 -25.87
CA ARG A 114 -6.46 -21.70 -25.15
C ARG A 114 -6.48 -23.23 -25.30
N ASP A 115 -6.85 -23.90 -24.20
CA ASP A 115 -6.96 -25.35 -24.07
C ASP A 115 -5.66 -26.14 -24.32
N SER A 116 -4.49 -25.44 -24.37
CA SER A 116 -3.17 -26.06 -24.43
C SER A 116 -2.63 -26.36 -23.02
N TRP A 117 -1.62 -27.23 -22.93
CA TRP A 117 -0.94 -27.53 -21.68
C TRP A 117 -0.33 -26.27 -21.02
N LEU A 118 0.12 -25.28 -21.82
CA LEU A 118 0.65 -24.01 -21.34
C LEU A 118 -0.45 -23.12 -20.71
N ASP A 119 -1.66 -23.19 -21.27
CA ASP A 119 -2.81 -22.51 -20.71
C ASP A 119 -3.19 -23.12 -19.34
N HIS A 120 -3.28 -24.45 -19.28
CA HIS A 120 -3.56 -25.14 -18.02
C HIS A 120 -2.46 -24.89 -16.99
N LEU A 121 -1.20 -24.89 -17.38
CA LEU A 121 -0.08 -24.56 -16.49
C LEU A 121 -0.19 -23.13 -15.95
N ALA A 122 -0.47 -22.14 -16.82
CA ALA A 122 -0.62 -20.74 -16.41
C ALA A 122 -1.77 -20.57 -15.40
N VAL A 123 -2.92 -21.21 -15.66
CA VAL A 123 -4.07 -21.18 -14.74
C VAL A 123 -3.75 -21.86 -13.40
N THR A 124 -3.13 -23.03 -13.44
CA THR A 124 -2.75 -23.78 -12.22
C THR A 124 -1.75 -23.02 -11.38
N LEU A 125 -0.67 -22.49 -11.99
CA LEU A 125 0.31 -21.67 -11.27
C LEU A 125 -0.31 -20.39 -10.72
N SER A 126 -1.21 -19.74 -11.45
CA SER A 126 -1.94 -18.58 -10.96
C SER A 126 -2.83 -18.94 -9.78
N THR A 127 -3.58 -20.03 -9.84
CA THR A 127 -4.43 -20.47 -8.73
C THR A 127 -3.60 -20.77 -7.49
N PHE A 128 -2.47 -21.48 -7.68
CA PHE A 128 -1.55 -21.77 -6.59
C PHE A 128 -0.94 -20.50 -5.99
N GLY A 129 -0.44 -19.58 -6.82
CA GLY A 129 0.13 -18.31 -6.38
C GLY A 129 -0.87 -17.42 -5.64
N TYR A 130 -2.13 -17.43 -6.05
CA TYR A 130 -3.20 -16.71 -5.34
C TYR A 130 -3.52 -17.32 -3.97
N SER A 131 -3.48 -18.64 -3.85
CA SER A 131 -3.83 -19.38 -2.62
C SER A 131 -2.78 -19.24 -1.53
N ILE A 132 -1.52 -18.95 -1.88
CA ILE A 132 -0.44 -18.79 -0.90
C ILE A 132 -0.59 -17.44 -0.19
N PRO A 133 -0.64 -17.41 1.15
CA PRO A 133 -0.56 -16.16 1.90
C PRO A 133 0.75 -15.40 1.61
N SER A 134 0.68 -14.08 1.48
CA SER A 134 1.85 -13.26 1.11
C SER A 134 3.03 -13.37 2.08
N TYR A 135 2.76 -13.60 3.37
CA TYR A 135 3.83 -13.81 4.35
C TYR A 135 4.56 -15.15 4.14
N VAL A 136 3.85 -16.19 3.68
CA VAL A 136 4.49 -17.49 3.34
C VAL A 136 5.38 -17.31 2.12
N SER A 137 4.90 -16.64 1.08
CA SER A 137 5.72 -16.28 -0.09
C SER A 137 6.96 -15.48 0.33
N ALA A 138 6.81 -14.54 1.26
CA ALA A 138 7.92 -13.73 1.77
C ALA A 138 8.97 -14.59 2.46
N ILE A 139 8.55 -15.49 3.37
CA ILE A 139 9.46 -16.39 4.08
C ILE A 139 10.18 -17.34 3.12
N LEU A 140 9.45 -17.94 2.17
CA LEU A 140 10.04 -18.85 1.18
C LEU A 140 11.06 -18.14 0.29
N LEU A 141 10.74 -16.93 -0.21
CA LEU A 141 11.66 -16.16 -1.03
C LEU A 141 12.89 -15.68 -0.23
N ALA A 142 12.70 -15.25 1.02
CA ALA A 142 13.80 -14.89 1.89
C ALA A 142 14.73 -16.10 2.14
N LEU A 143 14.16 -17.29 2.39
CA LEU A 143 14.92 -18.51 2.63
C LEU A 143 15.66 -18.96 1.36
N ILE A 144 14.98 -19.02 0.21
CA ILE A 144 15.58 -19.51 -1.04
C ILE A 144 16.63 -18.53 -1.57
N PHE A 145 16.25 -17.27 -1.78
CA PHE A 145 17.10 -16.30 -2.48
C PHE A 145 17.99 -15.50 -1.53
N GLY A 146 17.53 -15.21 -0.31
CA GLY A 146 18.30 -14.45 0.66
C GLY A 146 19.24 -15.31 1.52
N TYR A 147 18.95 -16.60 1.70
CA TYR A 147 19.79 -17.49 2.49
C TYR A 147 20.50 -18.53 1.63
N TYR A 148 19.81 -19.47 0.96
CA TYR A 148 20.46 -20.54 0.21
C TYR A 148 21.18 -20.08 -1.05
N LEU A 149 20.61 -19.12 -1.77
CA LEU A 149 21.17 -18.58 -3.01
C LEU A 149 21.82 -17.21 -2.83
N HIS A 150 22.11 -16.81 -1.59
CA HIS A 150 22.68 -15.49 -1.29
C HIS A 150 23.98 -15.21 -2.04
N GLU A 151 24.91 -16.17 -2.06
CA GLU A 151 26.20 -16.05 -2.75
C GLU A 151 26.06 -15.81 -4.26
N TRP A 152 25.01 -16.36 -4.87
CA TRP A 152 24.75 -16.25 -6.31
C TRP A 152 23.94 -14.99 -6.66
N THR A 153 23.00 -14.63 -5.82
CA THR A 153 22.06 -13.54 -6.09
C THR A 153 22.53 -12.20 -5.48
N GLY A 154 23.30 -12.26 -4.39
CA GLY A 154 23.68 -11.11 -3.59
C GLY A 154 22.46 -10.42 -2.92
N LEU A 155 21.32 -11.15 -2.77
CA LEU A 155 20.13 -10.67 -2.13
C LEU A 155 20.16 -10.97 -0.63
N GLU A 156 19.65 -10.05 0.17
CA GLU A 156 19.66 -10.16 1.63
C GLU A 156 18.32 -10.70 2.15
N VAL A 157 18.38 -11.54 3.22
CA VAL A 157 17.18 -12.00 3.93
C VAL A 157 16.44 -10.82 4.54
N ARG A 158 17.17 -9.84 5.05
CA ARG A 158 16.63 -8.65 5.71
C ARG A 158 17.36 -7.41 5.25
N GLY A 159 16.61 -6.34 5.00
CA GLY A 159 17.20 -5.07 4.63
C GLY A 159 16.16 -3.98 4.40
N SER A 160 16.40 -2.81 4.97
CA SER A 160 15.57 -1.64 4.65
C SER A 160 15.94 -1.08 3.29
N LEU A 161 15.00 -0.35 2.68
CA LEU A 161 15.26 0.41 1.45
C LEU A 161 16.38 1.44 1.64
N THR A 162 16.48 2.03 2.83
CA THR A 162 17.52 3.00 3.18
C THR A 162 18.47 2.39 4.20
N GLY A 163 19.75 2.59 4.00
CA GLY A 163 20.80 2.15 4.90
C GLY A 163 21.99 3.10 4.85
N LEU A 164 22.94 2.93 5.77
CA LEU A 164 24.18 3.69 5.72
C LEU A 164 25.14 3.05 4.71
N ALA A 165 25.78 3.87 3.90
CA ALA A 165 26.82 3.41 2.99
C ALA A 165 28.00 2.83 3.80
N THR A 166 28.33 1.55 3.56
CA THR A 166 29.39 0.85 4.28
C THR A 166 30.78 1.02 3.67
N SER A 167 30.87 1.58 2.45
CA SER A 167 32.12 1.79 1.72
C SER A 167 31.97 2.87 0.65
N GLY A 168 33.11 3.40 0.19
CA GLY A 168 33.18 4.36 -0.90
C GLY A 168 33.03 5.83 -0.48
N PRO A 169 32.90 6.76 -1.47
CA PRO A 169 32.87 8.21 -1.23
C PRO A 169 31.72 8.71 -0.35
N ARG A 170 30.67 7.89 -0.19
CA ARG A 170 29.46 8.20 0.61
C ARG A 170 29.41 7.45 1.94
N PHE A 171 30.57 7.01 2.45
CA PHE A 171 30.64 6.29 3.72
C PHE A 171 29.93 7.08 4.85
N GLY A 172 28.97 6.41 5.52
CA GLY A 172 28.16 7.00 6.59
C GLY A 172 26.97 7.86 6.14
N GLU A 173 26.79 8.09 4.84
CA GLU A 173 25.56 8.73 4.32
C GLU A 173 24.40 7.73 4.17
N GLU A 174 23.18 8.24 4.31
CA GLU A 174 21.97 7.44 4.05
C GLU A 174 21.79 7.25 2.55
N VAL A 175 21.85 6.00 2.10
CA VAL A 175 21.76 5.62 0.68
C VAL A 175 20.57 4.70 0.44
N ILE A 176 20.02 4.72 -0.78
CA ILE A 176 18.95 3.82 -1.21
C ILE A 176 19.58 2.53 -1.73
N ILE A 177 19.20 1.41 -1.12
CA ILE A 177 19.65 0.07 -1.48
C ILE A 177 18.54 -0.64 -2.27
N TRP A 178 18.53 -0.44 -3.58
CA TRP A 178 17.50 -0.98 -4.48
C TRP A 178 17.36 -2.51 -4.44
N LYS A 179 18.44 -3.24 -4.17
CA LYS A 179 18.40 -4.70 -4.02
C LYS A 179 17.43 -5.16 -2.95
N ASN A 180 17.30 -4.39 -1.87
CA ASN A 180 16.41 -4.70 -0.74
C ASN A 180 14.91 -4.51 -1.09
N LEU A 181 14.59 -3.90 -2.23
CA LEU A 181 13.23 -3.76 -2.74
C LEU A 181 12.77 -5.03 -3.49
N LEU A 182 13.69 -5.79 -4.08
CA LEU A 182 13.35 -6.84 -5.04
C LEU A 182 12.55 -7.99 -4.39
N LEU A 183 13.10 -8.63 -3.35
CA LEU A 183 12.43 -9.76 -2.70
C LEU A 183 11.08 -9.38 -2.08
N PRO A 184 10.95 -8.26 -1.32
CA PRO A 184 9.65 -7.81 -0.82
C PRO A 184 8.65 -7.52 -1.94
N ALA A 185 9.08 -6.89 -3.04
CA ALA A 185 8.21 -6.59 -4.18
C ALA A 185 7.70 -7.84 -4.89
N VAL A 186 8.58 -8.84 -5.09
CA VAL A 186 8.18 -10.15 -5.65
C VAL A 186 7.21 -10.85 -4.71
N ALA A 187 7.52 -10.94 -3.41
CA ALA A 187 6.67 -11.60 -2.42
C ALA A 187 5.26 -10.99 -2.37
N LEU A 188 5.20 -9.66 -2.38
CA LEU A 188 3.94 -8.90 -2.35
C LEU A 188 3.20 -9.01 -3.69
N GLY A 189 3.94 -9.13 -4.81
CA GLY A 189 3.42 -9.19 -6.17
C GLY A 189 2.87 -10.54 -6.61
N VAL A 190 3.21 -11.66 -5.96
CA VAL A 190 2.77 -13.02 -6.36
C VAL A 190 1.25 -13.11 -6.53
N ARG A 191 0.48 -12.63 -5.57
CA ARG A 191 -0.99 -12.68 -5.61
C ARG A 191 -1.58 -11.79 -6.72
N PRO A 192 -1.20 -10.50 -6.85
CA PRO A 192 -1.62 -9.68 -7.98
C PRO A 192 -1.22 -10.25 -9.35
N VAL A 193 0.00 -10.81 -9.51
CA VAL A 193 0.40 -11.50 -10.75
C VAL A 193 -0.61 -12.57 -11.12
N ALA A 194 -0.99 -13.42 -10.17
CA ALA A 194 -1.91 -14.52 -10.38
C ALA A 194 -3.30 -14.02 -10.85
N ILE A 195 -3.86 -13.04 -10.15
CA ILE A 195 -5.19 -12.48 -10.48
C ILE A 195 -5.16 -11.74 -11.82
N ILE A 196 -4.13 -10.92 -12.07
CA ILE A 196 -4.00 -10.17 -13.33
C ILE A 196 -3.86 -11.16 -14.51
N THR A 197 -3.12 -12.26 -14.33
CA THR A 197 -3.01 -13.32 -15.34
C THR A 197 -4.37 -13.91 -15.68
N GLN A 198 -5.14 -14.34 -14.68
CA GLN A 198 -6.45 -14.96 -14.88
C GLN A 198 -7.47 -13.98 -15.48
N LEU A 199 -7.53 -12.75 -14.98
CA LEU A 199 -8.44 -11.74 -15.51
C LEU A 199 -8.08 -11.34 -16.94
N THR A 200 -6.79 -11.16 -17.24
CA THR A 200 -6.34 -10.85 -18.61
C THR A 200 -6.67 -12.00 -19.55
N ARG A 201 -6.46 -13.26 -19.13
CA ARG A 201 -6.82 -14.44 -19.91
C ARG A 201 -8.32 -14.47 -20.20
N SER A 202 -9.16 -14.35 -19.18
CA SER A 202 -10.61 -14.41 -19.35
C SER A 202 -11.11 -13.27 -20.25
N ALA A 203 -10.72 -12.03 -19.97
CA ALA A 203 -11.10 -10.87 -20.76
C ALA A 203 -10.62 -10.94 -22.21
N MET A 204 -9.42 -11.47 -22.46
CA MET A 204 -8.91 -11.69 -23.82
C MET A 204 -9.74 -12.75 -24.55
N MET A 205 -10.12 -13.86 -23.91
CA MET A 205 -10.95 -14.90 -24.53
C MET A 205 -12.32 -14.34 -24.90
N ASP A 206 -12.96 -13.58 -24.00
CA ASP A 206 -14.25 -12.94 -24.24
C ASP A 206 -14.20 -11.98 -25.43
N VAL A 207 -13.17 -11.13 -25.46
CA VAL A 207 -12.99 -10.17 -26.57
C VAL A 207 -12.67 -10.85 -27.89
N LEU A 208 -11.81 -11.88 -27.89
CA LEU A 208 -11.45 -12.61 -29.10
C LEU A 208 -12.63 -13.36 -29.74
N SER A 209 -13.69 -13.63 -28.99
CA SER A 209 -14.93 -14.27 -29.47
C SER A 209 -15.91 -13.28 -30.12
N GLN A 210 -15.71 -11.98 -30.00
CA GLN A 210 -16.62 -10.93 -30.48
C GLN A 210 -16.65 -10.82 -32.03
N ASP A 211 -17.78 -10.41 -32.58
CA ASP A 211 -18.01 -10.33 -34.02
C ASP A 211 -17.10 -9.30 -34.73
N TYR A 212 -16.77 -8.20 -34.06
CA TYR A 212 -15.85 -7.21 -34.66
C TYR A 212 -14.41 -7.78 -34.85
N ILE A 213 -14.00 -8.74 -34.01
CA ILE A 213 -12.74 -9.46 -34.16
C ILE A 213 -12.82 -10.44 -35.34
N ARG A 214 -13.98 -11.12 -35.52
CA ARG A 214 -14.24 -11.96 -36.70
C ARG A 214 -14.18 -11.14 -37.99
N THR A 215 -14.81 -9.97 -37.99
CA THR A 215 -14.79 -9.02 -39.10
C THR A 215 -13.37 -8.54 -39.43
N ALA A 216 -12.58 -8.20 -38.37
CA ALA A 216 -11.19 -7.81 -38.54
C ALA A 216 -10.33 -8.91 -39.20
N ARG A 217 -10.58 -10.18 -38.81
CA ARG A 217 -9.94 -11.36 -39.40
C ARG A 217 -10.34 -11.56 -40.87
N ALA A 218 -11.63 -11.40 -41.18
CA ALA A 218 -12.16 -11.51 -42.55
C ALA A 218 -11.56 -10.45 -43.48
N LYS A 219 -11.22 -9.26 -42.94
CA LYS A 219 -10.53 -8.17 -43.67
C LYS A 219 -9.03 -8.41 -43.86
N GLY A 220 -8.51 -9.58 -43.48
CA GLY A 220 -7.10 -9.96 -43.68
C GLY A 220 -6.11 -9.34 -42.69
N LEU A 221 -6.56 -8.81 -41.56
CA LEU A 221 -5.66 -8.27 -40.54
C LEU A 221 -4.82 -9.38 -39.90
N SER A 222 -3.50 -9.12 -39.77
CA SER A 222 -2.59 -10.06 -39.11
C SER A 222 -2.98 -10.33 -37.67
N ARG A 223 -2.74 -11.56 -37.18
CA ARG A 223 -3.05 -11.96 -35.80
C ARG A 223 -2.44 -11.01 -34.76
N ARG A 224 -1.20 -10.58 -34.97
CA ARG A 224 -0.51 -9.64 -34.08
C ARG A 224 -1.23 -8.29 -34.03
N HIS A 225 -1.56 -7.72 -35.20
CA HIS A 225 -2.27 -6.44 -35.27
C HIS A 225 -3.65 -6.51 -34.60
N MET A 226 -4.40 -7.59 -34.85
CA MET A 226 -5.69 -7.85 -34.24
C MET A 226 -5.62 -7.92 -32.71
N VAL A 227 -4.62 -8.64 -32.15
CA VAL A 227 -4.43 -8.78 -30.70
C VAL A 227 -4.08 -7.44 -30.04
N TRP A 228 -3.03 -6.77 -30.54
CA TRP A 228 -2.51 -5.57 -29.87
C TRP A 228 -3.36 -4.32 -30.08
N LYS A 229 -3.98 -4.16 -31.25
CA LYS A 229 -4.73 -2.94 -31.59
C LYS A 229 -6.24 -3.05 -31.32
N HIS A 230 -6.80 -4.24 -31.44
CA HIS A 230 -8.25 -4.43 -31.34
C HIS A 230 -8.68 -5.20 -30.09
N ALA A 231 -7.98 -6.28 -29.72
CA ALA A 231 -8.38 -7.10 -28.59
C ALA A 231 -7.90 -6.56 -27.25
N LEU A 232 -6.60 -6.33 -27.11
CA LEU A 232 -5.98 -5.95 -25.84
C LEU A 232 -6.56 -4.65 -25.23
N PRO A 233 -6.76 -3.54 -25.97
CA PRO A 233 -7.30 -2.32 -25.37
C PRO A 233 -8.69 -2.51 -24.75
N ASN A 234 -9.52 -3.39 -25.33
CA ASN A 234 -10.83 -3.70 -24.82
C ASN A 234 -10.79 -4.70 -23.66
N ALA A 235 -9.86 -5.65 -23.70
CA ALA A 235 -9.66 -6.66 -22.65
C ALA A 235 -9.04 -6.06 -21.38
N LEU A 236 -8.31 -4.95 -21.47
CA LEU A 236 -7.68 -4.31 -20.31
C LEU A 236 -8.66 -3.61 -19.38
N ASN A 237 -9.88 -3.26 -19.79
CA ASN A 237 -10.84 -2.54 -18.95
C ASN A 237 -11.07 -3.22 -17.58
N PRO A 238 -11.46 -4.50 -17.49
CA PRO A 238 -11.64 -5.18 -16.19
C PRO A 238 -10.31 -5.35 -15.44
N VAL A 239 -9.20 -5.46 -16.17
CA VAL A 239 -7.85 -5.61 -15.59
C VAL A 239 -7.42 -4.32 -14.88
N ILE A 240 -7.65 -3.15 -15.49
CA ILE A 240 -7.32 -1.84 -14.89
C ILE A 240 -8.09 -1.64 -13.58
N THR A 241 -9.38 -1.97 -13.56
CA THR A 241 -10.19 -1.90 -12.33
C THR A 241 -9.64 -2.80 -11.24
N ALA A 242 -9.27 -4.03 -11.58
CA ALA A 242 -8.66 -4.96 -10.64
C ALA A 242 -7.31 -4.47 -10.11
N ILE A 243 -6.45 -3.91 -10.98
CA ILE A 243 -5.15 -3.34 -10.61
C ILE A 243 -5.32 -2.24 -9.56
N SER A 244 -6.29 -1.34 -9.74
CA SER A 244 -6.56 -0.25 -8.80
C SER A 244 -6.98 -0.77 -7.43
N GLY A 245 -7.89 -1.74 -7.38
CA GLY A 245 -8.31 -2.39 -6.13
C GLY A 245 -7.16 -3.13 -5.43
N TRP A 246 -6.32 -3.83 -6.20
CA TRP A 246 -5.14 -4.49 -5.66
C TRP A 246 -4.09 -3.52 -5.15
N PHE A 247 -3.87 -2.39 -5.82
CA PHE A 247 -2.94 -1.37 -5.34
C PHE A 247 -3.35 -0.84 -3.96
N ALA A 248 -4.64 -0.53 -3.76
CA ALA A 248 -5.17 -0.14 -2.46
C ALA A 248 -4.98 -1.25 -1.40
N ALA A 249 -5.27 -2.52 -1.77
CA ALA A 249 -5.08 -3.67 -0.89
C ALA A 249 -3.61 -3.92 -0.52
N LEU A 250 -2.67 -3.69 -1.43
CA LEU A 250 -1.24 -3.83 -1.18
C LEU A 250 -0.75 -2.82 -0.14
N LEU A 251 -1.25 -1.59 -0.17
CA LEU A 251 -0.93 -0.56 0.82
C LEU A 251 -1.42 -0.94 2.23
N ALA A 252 -2.57 -1.62 2.31
CA ALA A 252 -3.09 -2.15 3.56
C ALA A 252 -2.45 -3.48 3.97
N GLY A 253 -1.98 -4.29 3.01
CA GLY A 253 -1.55 -5.68 3.23
C GLY A 253 -0.04 -5.92 3.30
N ALA A 254 0.78 -4.88 3.16
CA ALA A 254 2.24 -5.02 3.19
C ALA A 254 2.83 -5.35 4.58
N PHE A 255 2.00 -5.31 5.65
CA PHE A 255 2.45 -5.44 7.05
C PHE A 255 3.40 -6.61 7.30
N PHE A 256 2.97 -7.81 6.94
CA PHE A 256 3.75 -9.02 7.21
C PHE A 256 4.98 -9.12 6.32
N VAL A 257 4.86 -8.75 5.03
CA VAL A 257 5.97 -8.78 4.09
C VAL A 257 7.07 -7.80 4.53
N GLU A 258 6.69 -6.57 4.89
CA GLU A 258 7.63 -5.58 5.42
C GLU A 258 8.33 -6.07 6.71
N ASN A 259 7.60 -6.77 7.58
CA ASN A 259 8.18 -7.28 8.82
C ASN A 259 9.16 -8.42 8.56
N VAL A 260 8.83 -9.38 7.67
CA VAL A 260 9.71 -10.50 7.29
C VAL A 260 11.05 -9.97 6.76
N PHE A 261 11.03 -9.00 5.87
CA PHE A 261 12.24 -8.42 5.26
C PHE A 261 12.87 -7.27 6.07
N SER A 262 12.30 -6.92 7.23
CA SER A 262 12.72 -5.74 8.03
C SER A 262 12.68 -4.45 7.22
N PHE A 263 11.76 -4.37 6.27
CA PHE A 263 11.54 -3.20 5.43
C PHE A 263 10.81 -2.12 6.24
N GLN A 264 11.47 -0.99 6.51
CA GLN A 264 10.99 0.06 7.42
C GLN A 264 9.89 0.92 6.81
N GLY A 265 8.76 0.29 6.46
CA GLY A 265 7.57 0.93 5.93
C GLY A 265 6.46 1.12 6.97
N LEU A 266 5.28 1.50 6.47
CA LEU A 266 4.08 1.74 7.30
C LEU A 266 3.60 0.46 8.00
N GLY A 267 3.71 -0.68 7.33
CA GLY A 267 3.33 -1.97 7.87
C GLY A 267 4.20 -2.37 9.05
N SER A 268 5.52 -2.34 8.90
CA SER A 268 6.45 -2.65 10.00
C SER A 268 6.32 -1.66 11.15
N LEU A 269 6.11 -0.37 10.87
CA LEU A 269 5.83 0.64 11.89
C LEU A 269 4.57 0.30 12.69
N THR A 270 3.49 -0.11 12.00
CA THR A 270 2.21 -0.46 12.63
C THR A 270 2.32 -1.72 13.49
N VAL A 271 2.98 -2.77 12.98
CA VAL A 271 3.20 -4.02 13.74
C VAL A 271 4.01 -3.74 15.00
N ASN A 272 5.11 -3.00 14.88
CA ASN A 272 5.95 -2.63 16.03
C ASN A 272 5.16 -1.78 17.06
N ALA A 273 4.35 -0.84 16.60
CA ALA A 273 3.50 -0.02 17.47
C ALA A 273 2.44 -0.88 18.19
N LEU A 274 1.86 -1.86 17.50
CA LEU A 274 0.88 -2.79 18.09
C LEU A 274 1.51 -3.66 19.18
N LEU A 275 2.67 -4.25 18.89
CA LEU A 275 3.40 -5.09 19.86
C LEU A 275 3.86 -4.31 21.09
N ASN A 276 4.13 -3.02 20.95
CA ASN A 276 4.56 -2.14 22.04
C ASN A 276 3.41 -1.31 22.64
N PHE A 277 2.15 -1.60 22.28
CA PHE A 277 0.96 -0.87 22.75
C PHE A 277 1.01 0.65 22.51
N ASP A 278 1.64 1.08 21.41
CA ASP A 278 1.72 2.47 21.01
C ASP A 278 0.48 2.89 20.21
N ILE A 279 -0.62 3.05 20.94
CA ILE A 279 -1.96 3.31 20.38
C ILE A 279 -2.00 4.52 19.44
N PRO A 280 -1.37 5.69 19.74
CA PRO A 280 -1.40 6.81 18.81
C PRO A 280 -0.79 6.50 17.42
N VAL A 281 0.28 5.72 17.38
CA VAL A 281 0.91 5.31 16.12
C VAL A 281 0.02 4.34 15.36
N VAL A 282 -0.60 3.36 16.04
CA VAL A 282 -1.54 2.41 15.44
C VAL A 282 -2.74 3.16 14.84
N LEU A 283 -3.38 4.05 15.60
CA LEU A 283 -4.52 4.84 15.12
C LEU A 283 -4.14 5.73 13.94
N GLY A 284 -2.99 6.40 14.00
CA GLY A 284 -2.49 7.22 12.90
C GLY A 284 -2.25 6.42 11.62
N ALA A 285 -1.65 5.23 11.73
CA ALA A 285 -1.40 4.34 10.61
C ALA A 285 -2.70 3.81 9.98
N VAL A 286 -3.66 3.38 10.81
CA VAL A 286 -4.98 2.90 10.34
C VAL A 286 -5.75 4.01 9.63
N LEU A 287 -5.81 5.22 10.20
CA LEU A 287 -6.48 6.36 9.57
C LEU A 287 -5.83 6.74 8.24
N PHE A 288 -4.50 6.75 8.18
CA PHE A 288 -3.80 7.01 6.93
C PHE A 288 -4.11 5.95 5.89
N THR A 289 -4.04 4.67 6.26
CA THR A 289 -4.35 3.55 5.36
C THR A 289 -5.78 3.65 4.84
N ALA A 290 -6.76 3.96 5.70
CA ALA A 290 -8.15 4.16 5.30
C ALA A 290 -8.31 5.35 4.33
N ALA A 291 -7.66 6.48 4.61
CA ALA A 291 -7.69 7.64 3.73
C ALA A 291 -7.08 7.36 2.34
N VAL A 292 -5.94 6.66 2.31
CA VAL A 292 -5.31 6.24 1.04
C VAL A 292 -6.19 5.25 0.30
N PHE A 293 -6.78 4.27 0.98
CA PHE A 293 -7.70 3.30 0.37
C PHE A 293 -8.87 4.01 -0.32
N VAL A 294 -9.53 4.94 0.37
CA VAL A 294 -10.62 5.76 -0.20
C VAL A 294 -10.10 6.60 -1.38
N GLY A 295 -8.97 7.27 -1.23
CA GLY A 295 -8.38 8.11 -2.27
C GLY A 295 -8.02 7.33 -3.54
N VAL A 296 -7.43 6.14 -3.39
CA VAL A 296 -7.08 5.25 -4.51
C VAL A 296 -8.34 4.75 -5.22
N ASN A 297 -9.40 4.37 -4.48
CA ASN A 297 -10.65 3.94 -5.10
C ASN A 297 -11.33 5.09 -5.88
N ILE A 298 -11.39 6.30 -5.31
CA ILE A 298 -11.91 7.47 -6.02
C ILE A 298 -11.08 7.74 -7.30
N LEU A 299 -9.76 7.69 -7.20
CA LEU A 299 -8.88 7.86 -8.35
C LEU A 299 -9.13 6.78 -9.42
N ALA A 300 -9.32 5.54 -9.00
CA ALA A 300 -9.66 4.44 -9.90
C ALA A 300 -10.98 4.67 -10.64
N ASP A 301 -12.01 5.12 -9.93
CA ASP A 301 -13.33 5.41 -10.51
C ASP A 301 -13.24 6.57 -11.53
N VAL A 302 -12.48 7.61 -11.21
CA VAL A 302 -12.23 8.73 -12.13
C VAL A 302 -11.46 8.26 -13.38
N LEU A 303 -10.41 7.47 -13.21
CA LEU A 303 -9.65 6.90 -14.32
C LEU A 303 -10.54 5.99 -15.19
N TYR A 304 -11.37 5.18 -14.58
CA TYR A 304 -12.33 4.33 -15.28
C TYR A 304 -13.32 5.18 -16.11
N ALA A 305 -13.89 6.24 -15.54
CA ALA A 305 -14.80 7.13 -16.22
C ALA A 305 -14.15 7.87 -17.41
N VAL A 306 -12.85 8.21 -17.29
CA VAL A 306 -12.08 8.86 -18.38
C VAL A 306 -11.77 7.87 -19.51
N VAL A 307 -11.37 6.65 -19.17
CA VAL A 307 -10.98 5.62 -20.15
C VAL A 307 -12.21 5.02 -20.85
N ASN A 308 -13.31 4.83 -20.12
CA ASN A 308 -14.51 4.22 -20.65
C ASN A 308 -15.47 5.28 -21.26
N ARG A 309 -15.23 5.64 -22.52
CA ARG A 309 -16.08 6.59 -23.27
C ARG A 309 -17.57 6.20 -23.35
N LYS A 310 -17.96 4.97 -23.06
CA LYS A 310 -19.36 4.51 -23.08
C LYS A 310 -20.19 5.00 -21.88
N VAL A 311 -19.57 5.48 -20.82
CA VAL A 311 -20.26 6.03 -19.63
C VAL A 311 -20.69 7.48 -19.83
N LYS A 312 -20.35 8.11 -20.94
CA LYS A 312 -20.72 9.51 -21.28
C LYS A 312 -22.04 9.62 -22.08
N LYS A 313 -22.94 8.63 -21.96
CA LYS A 313 -24.31 8.77 -22.49
C LYS A 313 -25.33 8.61 -21.38
#